data_c6ecdace5f2d261717a8b786830c2de4
#
_entry.id   c6ecdace5f2d261717a8b786830c2de4
#
_cell.length_a   1.000
_cell.length_b   1.000
_cell.length_c   1.000
_cell.angle_alpha   90.00
_cell.angle_beta   90.00
_cell.angle_gamma   90.00
#
_symmetry.space_group_name_H-M   'P 1'
#
loop_
_entity.id
_entity.type
_entity.pdbx_description
1 polymer ?
#
loop_
_entity_poly.entity_id
_entity_poly.type
_entity_poly.pdbx_seq_one_letter_code
_entity_poly.pdbx_strand_id
1 'polypeptide(L)'
;MIRGDSSDYKLLEKWTKGFDCQGYKTCEIGVREGLGTKIIMDNVVNNYIHVGVDPYGNLEYQHYDDTGSYTCDYTDEMRDTMLKDFLPYRNQGKFTLCNMTDTQFMNATEHKDSKFAFVHF
;
A
#
# COMPACT_ATOMS: atom_id res chain seq x y z
N MET A 1 -15.91 -1.78 2.05
CA MET A 1 -15.95 -0.68 1.06
C MET A 1 -14.58 -0.06 0.92
N ILE A 2 -14.11 0.06 -0.31
CA ILE A 2 -12.83 0.69 -0.61
C ILE A 2 -12.97 2.20 -0.45
N ARG A 3 -12.12 2.79 0.39
CA ARG A 3 -12.16 4.21 0.73
C ARG A 3 -10.76 4.81 0.70
N GLY A 4 -10.71 6.14 0.70
CA GLY A 4 -9.48 6.90 0.78
C GLY A 4 -9.61 8.08 1.74
N ASP A 5 -8.48 8.58 2.18
CA ASP A 5 -8.37 9.67 3.16
C ASP A 5 -7.41 10.78 2.72
N SER A 6 -6.98 10.75 1.45
CA SER A 6 -6.10 11.78 0.89
C SER A 6 -6.84 12.64 -0.12
N SER A 7 -6.40 13.88 -0.29
CA SER A 7 -6.90 14.77 -1.34
C SER A 7 -6.19 14.56 -2.69
N ASP A 8 -5.15 13.73 -2.72
CA ASP A 8 -4.24 13.65 -3.86
C ASP A 8 -4.51 12.49 -4.82
N TYR A 9 -5.67 11.83 -4.69
CA TYR A 9 -5.99 10.66 -5.53
C TYR A 9 -6.08 10.98 -7.03
N LYS A 10 -6.50 12.20 -7.39
CA LYS A 10 -6.52 12.60 -8.81
C LYS A 10 -5.12 12.68 -9.39
N LEU A 11 -4.15 13.14 -8.60
CA LEU A 11 -2.76 13.19 -9.01
C LEU A 11 -2.18 11.79 -9.15
N LEU A 12 -2.49 10.91 -8.21
CA LEU A 12 -2.08 9.51 -8.27
C LEU A 12 -2.64 8.83 -9.51
N GLU A 13 -3.91 9.04 -9.84
CA GLU A 13 -4.52 8.52 -11.05
C GLU A 13 -3.80 9.02 -12.30
N LYS A 14 -3.48 10.32 -12.36
CA LYS A 14 -2.76 10.92 -13.48
C LYS A 14 -1.40 10.25 -13.71
N TRP A 15 -0.64 10.03 -12.63
CA TRP A 15 0.71 9.47 -12.74
C TRP A 15 0.73 7.96 -13.00
N THR A 16 -0.32 7.25 -12.60
CA THR A 16 -0.38 5.80 -12.79
C THR A 16 -1.02 5.37 -14.10
N LYS A 17 -1.85 6.22 -14.70
CA LYS A 17 -2.60 5.87 -15.90
C LYS A 17 -1.68 5.51 -17.06
N GLY A 18 -1.70 4.26 -17.45
CA GLY A 18 -0.86 3.74 -18.54
C GLY A 18 0.63 3.62 -18.20
N PHE A 19 1.02 3.83 -16.93
CA PHE A 19 2.42 3.64 -16.54
C PHE A 19 2.83 2.19 -16.73
N ASP A 20 3.88 1.97 -17.52
CA ASP A 20 4.37 0.62 -17.84
C ASP A 20 5.38 0.17 -16.78
N CYS A 21 5.00 -0.83 -16.00
CA CYS A 21 5.85 -1.40 -14.96
C CYS A 21 6.88 -2.38 -15.49
N GLN A 22 6.85 -2.72 -16.77
CA GLN A 22 7.84 -3.60 -17.43
C GLN A 22 8.04 -4.94 -16.72
N GLY A 23 6.97 -5.47 -16.10
CA GLY A 23 7.02 -6.72 -15.35
C GLY A 23 7.56 -6.60 -13.92
N TYR A 24 7.93 -5.41 -13.48
CA TYR A 24 8.35 -5.18 -12.10
C TYR A 24 7.15 -4.98 -11.17
N LYS A 25 7.42 -4.98 -9.86
CA LYS A 25 6.40 -4.79 -8.83
C LYS A 25 6.06 -3.32 -8.65
N THR A 26 4.90 -3.06 -8.07
CA THR A 26 4.56 -1.76 -7.50
C THR A 26 4.46 -1.88 -5.99
N CYS A 27 4.64 -0.78 -5.28
CA CYS A 27 4.61 -0.76 -3.82
C CYS A 27 3.86 0.47 -3.31
N GLU A 28 3.13 0.29 -2.24
CA GLU A 28 2.48 1.38 -1.53
C GLU A 28 2.74 1.27 -0.04
N ILE A 29 3.24 2.35 0.55
CA ILE A 29 3.41 2.48 2.00
C ILE A 29 2.21 3.26 2.52
N GLY A 30 1.37 2.57 3.31
CA GLY A 30 0.11 3.13 3.80
C GLY A 30 -1.06 2.74 2.90
N VAL A 31 -1.54 1.52 3.03
CA VAL A 31 -2.68 0.98 2.25
C VAL A 31 -4.02 1.51 2.76
N ARG A 32 -4.16 1.55 4.08
CA ARG A 32 -5.37 2.04 4.75
C ARG A 32 -6.61 1.27 4.29
N GLU A 33 -7.63 1.95 3.77
CA GLU A 33 -8.84 1.30 3.27
C GLU A 33 -8.80 0.99 1.76
N GLY A 34 -7.68 1.25 1.09
CA GLY A 34 -7.35 0.65 -0.20
C GLY A 34 -7.64 1.48 -1.46
N LEU A 35 -8.11 2.73 -1.36
CA LEU A 35 -8.41 3.50 -2.58
C LEU A 35 -7.16 3.78 -3.41
N GLY A 36 -6.04 4.17 -2.78
CA GLY A 36 -4.77 4.35 -3.48
C GLY A 36 -4.30 3.06 -4.15
N THR A 37 -4.42 1.95 -3.44
CA THR A 37 -4.10 0.61 -3.95
C THR A 37 -4.90 0.30 -5.22
N LYS A 38 -6.20 0.54 -5.19
CA LYS A 38 -7.08 0.29 -6.33
C LYS A 38 -6.70 1.17 -7.53
N ILE A 39 -6.44 2.44 -7.30
CA ILE A 39 -6.02 3.37 -8.36
C ILE A 39 -4.74 2.87 -9.03
N ILE A 40 -3.73 2.50 -8.25
CA ILE A 40 -2.47 1.99 -8.79
C ILE A 40 -2.72 0.73 -9.62
N MET A 41 -3.38 -0.27 -9.04
CA MET A 41 -3.57 -1.55 -9.71
C MET A 41 -4.42 -1.47 -10.97
N ASP A 42 -5.43 -0.58 -10.99
CA ASP A 42 -6.32 -0.44 -12.13
C ASP A 42 -5.70 0.38 -13.27
N ASN A 43 -4.69 1.20 -13.01
CA ASN A 43 -4.16 2.16 -13.99
C ASN A 43 -2.79 1.78 -14.56
N VAL A 44 -1.91 1.14 -13.78
CA VAL A 44 -0.61 0.70 -14.30
C VAL A 44 -0.75 -0.49 -15.24
N VAL A 45 0.22 -0.67 -16.12
CA VAL A 45 0.24 -1.81 -17.04
C VAL A 45 1.50 -2.63 -16.84
N ASN A 46 1.44 -3.92 -17.19
CA ASN A 46 2.56 -4.86 -17.07
C ASN A 46 3.14 -4.93 -15.66
N ASN A 47 2.29 -4.83 -14.66
CA ASN A 47 2.64 -4.97 -13.26
C ASN A 47 2.70 -6.44 -12.87
N TYR A 48 3.80 -6.88 -12.23
CA TYR A 48 3.92 -8.25 -11.74
C TYR A 48 3.00 -8.47 -10.53
N ILE A 49 3.15 -7.65 -9.49
CA ILE A 49 2.32 -7.69 -8.29
C ILE A 49 2.38 -6.33 -7.60
N HIS A 50 1.28 -5.93 -6.97
CA HIS A 50 1.25 -4.77 -6.07
C HIS A 50 1.49 -5.23 -4.63
N VAL A 51 2.49 -4.64 -3.99
CA VAL A 51 2.84 -4.91 -2.59
C VAL A 51 2.39 -3.72 -1.76
N GLY A 52 1.38 -3.95 -0.91
CA GLY A 52 0.94 -2.96 0.06
C GLY A 52 1.61 -3.19 1.41
N VAL A 53 2.02 -2.11 2.07
CA VAL A 53 2.66 -2.15 3.39
C VAL A 53 1.87 -1.29 4.34
N ASP A 54 1.34 -1.88 5.40
CA ASP A 54 0.58 -1.16 6.42
C ASP A 54 0.56 -1.99 7.71
N PRO A 55 0.92 -1.40 8.85
CA PRO A 55 0.92 -2.14 10.11
C PRO A 55 -0.48 -2.36 10.67
N TYR A 56 -1.44 -1.49 10.42
CA TYR A 56 -2.76 -1.49 11.06
C TYR A 56 -2.68 -1.62 12.59
N GLY A 57 -3.79 -1.82 13.29
CA GLY A 57 -3.82 -2.13 14.71
C GLY A 57 -3.76 -0.95 15.66
N ASN A 58 -4.08 0.27 15.22
CA ASN A 58 -4.09 1.48 16.05
C ASN A 58 -2.75 1.76 16.73
N LEU A 59 -1.66 1.59 15.99
CA LEU A 59 -0.33 1.80 16.52
C LEU A 59 -0.06 3.27 16.85
N GLU A 60 0.66 3.50 17.94
CA GLU A 60 1.16 4.81 18.30
C GLU A 60 2.52 5.04 17.68
N TYR A 61 2.69 6.18 17.01
CA TYR A 61 3.95 6.59 16.41
C TYR A 61 4.48 7.83 17.11
N GLN A 62 5.79 7.83 17.38
CA GLN A 62 6.45 9.00 17.89
C GLN A 62 6.97 9.86 16.73
N HIS A 63 6.79 11.19 16.84
CA HIS A 63 7.34 12.11 15.86
C HIS A 63 8.87 12.06 15.88
N TYR A 64 9.50 12.13 14.71
CA TYR A 64 10.95 12.07 14.57
C TYR A 64 11.69 13.24 15.26
N ASP A 65 10.99 14.34 15.49
CA ASP A 65 11.55 15.55 16.13
C ASP A 65 11.26 15.60 17.64
N ASP A 66 10.79 14.53 18.25
CA ASP A 66 10.42 14.41 19.67
C ASP A 66 9.34 15.40 20.14
N THR A 67 8.56 15.97 19.22
CA THR A 67 7.47 16.91 19.58
C THR A 67 6.22 16.23 20.10
N GLY A 68 6.18 14.89 20.13
CA GLY A 68 5.05 14.12 20.62
C GLY A 68 4.83 12.85 19.83
N SER A 69 3.69 12.20 20.08
CA SER A 69 3.28 11.00 19.36
C SER A 69 1.89 11.18 18.78
N TYR A 70 1.54 10.32 17.83
CA TYR A 70 0.18 10.25 17.30
C TYR A 70 -0.23 8.79 17.15
N THR A 71 -1.54 8.54 17.24
CA THR A 71 -2.10 7.21 17.07
C THR A 71 -2.66 7.08 15.65
N CYS A 72 -2.29 6.02 14.97
CA CYS A 72 -2.89 5.67 13.69
C CYS A 72 -4.23 5.00 13.94
N ASP A 73 -5.31 5.53 13.35
CA ASP A 73 -6.69 5.06 13.58
C ASP A 73 -7.10 3.89 12.67
N TYR A 74 -6.14 3.23 12.02
CA TYR A 74 -6.43 2.10 11.14
C TYR A 74 -6.45 0.81 11.93
N THR A 75 -7.64 0.25 12.09
CA THR A 75 -7.88 -0.93 12.93
C THR A 75 -7.60 -2.24 12.19
N ASP A 76 -7.48 -3.33 12.94
CA ASP A 76 -7.42 -4.68 12.36
C ASP A 76 -8.68 -5.01 11.56
N GLU A 77 -9.84 -4.49 11.97
CA GLU A 77 -11.10 -4.68 11.26
C GLU A 77 -11.08 -4.01 9.88
N MET A 78 -10.50 -2.81 9.79
CA MET A 78 -10.29 -2.11 8.51
C MET A 78 -9.38 -2.91 7.59
N ARG A 79 -8.31 -3.48 8.14
CA ARG A 79 -7.42 -4.39 7.40
C ARG A 79 -8.20 -5.56 6.83
N ASP A 80 -8.98 -6.23 7.65
CA ASP A 80 -9.71 -7.44 7.24
C ASP A 80 -10.76 -7.11 6.17
N THR A 81 -11.44 -5.97 6.31
CA THR A 81 -12.38 -5.48 5.30
C THR A 81 -11.67 -5.18 3.98
N MET A 82 -10.53 -4.50 4.04
CA MET A 82 -9.72 -4.20 2.85
C MET A 82 -9.28 -5.49 2.16
N LEU A 83 -8.77 -6.46 2.90
CA LEU A 83 -8.34 -7.73 2.35
C LEU A 83 -9.49 -8.49 1.68
N LYS A 84 -10.69 -8.38 2.23
CA LYS A 84 -11.89 -8.97 1.63
C LYS A 84 -12.29 -8.24 0.34
N ASP A 85 -12.24 -6.92 0.34
CA ASP A 85 -12.56 -6.10 -0.84
C ASP A 85 -11.58 -6.35 -2.00
N PHE A 86 -10.33 -6.71 -1.69
CA PHE A 86 -9.31 -7.01 -2.68
C PHE A 86 -9.18 -8.50 -3.00
N LEU A 87 -10.12 -9.33 -2.57
CA LEU A 87 -10.08 -10.77 -2.82
C LEU A 87 -9.91 -11.13 -4.30
N PRO A 88 -10.60 -10.49 -5.26
CA PRO A 88 -10.38 -10.81 -6.68
C PRO A 88 -8.93 -10.63 -7.13
N TYR A 89 -8.26 -9.57 -6.69
CA TYR A 89 -6.85 -9.33 -7.01
C TYR A 89 -5.93 -10.33 -6.33
N ARG A 90 -6.23 -10.67 -5.08
CA ARG A 90 -5.47 -11.65 -4.31
C ARG A 90 -5.56 -13.05 -4.92
N ASN A 91 -6.75 -13.43 -5.38
CA ASN A 91 -6.95 -14.72 -6.03
C ASN A 91 -6.20 -14.85 -7.35
N GLN A 92 -5.93 -13.74 -8.00
CA GLN A 92 -5.12 -13.68 -9.24
C GLN A 92 -3.62 -13.56 -8.95
N GLY A 93 -3.21 -13.51 -7.69
CA GLY A 93 -1.82 -13.27 -7.32
C GLY A 93 -1.32 -11.87 -7.65
N LYS A 94 -2.23 -10.87 -7.75
CA LYS A 94 -1.90 -9.51 -8.15
C LYS A 94 -1.67 -8.56 -6.99
N PHE A 95 -2.07 -8.95 -5.79
CA PHE A 95 -1.93 -8.12 -4.59
C PHE A 95 -1.49 -8.95 -3.40
N THR A 96 -0.54 -8.41 -2.65
CA THR A 96 -0.16 -8.94 -1.34
C THR A 96 -0.04 -7.81 -0.33
N LEU A 97 -0.48 -8.07 0.90
CA LEU A 97 -0.32 -7.14 2.01
C LEU A 97 0.81 -7.61 2.92
N CYS A 98 1.76 -6.72 3.15
CA CYS A 98 2.77 -6.88 4.20
C CYS A 98 2.26 -6.11 5.43
N ASN A 99 1.66 -6.84 6.38
CA ASN A 99 1.07 -6.27 7.60
C ASN A 99 2.18 -5.96 8.60
N MET A 100 2.95 -4.92 8.32
CA MET A 100 4.11 -4.51 9.10
C MET A 100 4.37 -3.01 8.86
N THR A 101 5.27 -2.43 9.66
CA THR A 101 5.70 -1.05 9.46
C THR A 101 6.60 -0.93 8.23
N ASP A 102 6.77 0.28 7.74
CA ASP A 102 7.70 0.58 6.64
C ASP A 102 9.14 0.19 7.01
N THR A 103 9.57 0.46 8.24
CA THR A 103 10.90 0.08 8.72
C THR A 103 11.07 -1.43 8.75
N GLN A 104 10.06 -2.16 9.24
CA GLN A 104 10.08 -3.62 9.23
C GLN A 104 10.15 -4.16 7.81
N PHE A 105 9.38 -3.57 6.89
CA PHE A 105 9.38 -3.97 5.49
C PHE A 105 10.75 -3.76 4.85
N MET A 106 11.37 -2.61 5.05
CA MET A 106 12.68 -2.27 4.48
C MET A 106 13.79 -3.18 4.99
N ASN A 107 13.65 -3.70 6.21
CA ASN A 107 14.63 -4.59 6.83
C ASN A 107 14.32 -6.08 6.63
N ALA A 108 13.16 -6.44 6.07
CA ALA A 108 12.80 -7.83 5.84
C ALA A 108 13.65 -8.44 4.74
N THR A 109 14.28 -9.59 5.03
CA THR A 109 15.18 -10.27 4.09
C THR A 109 14.50 -10.59 2.76
N GLU A 110 13.25 -11.01 2.81
CA GLU A 110 12.47 -11.39 1.62
C GLU A 110 12.16 -10.23 0.67
N HIS A 111 12.26 -8.97 1.16
CA HIS A 111 11.98 -7.78 0.36
C HIS A 111 13.24 -6.97 0.01
N LYS A 112 14.37 -7.32 0.59
CA LYS A 112 15.62 -6.57 0.47
C LYS A 112 16.07 -6.38 -0.98
N ASP A 113 15.88 -7.39 -1.83
CA ASP A 113 16.31 -7.37 -3.21
C ASP A 113 15.13 -7.16 -4.19
N SER A 114 13.95 -6.81 -3.68
CA SER A 114 12.79 -6.51 -4.52
C SER A 114 13.02 -5.23 -5.33
N LYS A 115 12.58 -5.27 -6.59
CA LYS A 115 12.65 -4.12 -7.49
C LYS A 115 11.24 -3.64 -7.79
N PHE A 116 11.04 -2.34 -7.63
CA PHE A 116 9.75 -1.70 -7.84
C PHE A 116 9.85 -0.67 -8.96
N ALA A 117 8.90 -0.73 -9.88
CA ALA A 117 8.78 0.26 -10.95
C ALA A 117 8.10 1.54 -10.47
N PHE A 118 7.27 1.43 -9.44
CA PHE A 118 6.50 2.54 -8.89
C PHE A 118 6.32 2.34 -7.39
N VAL A 119 6.55 3.40 -6.63
CA VAL A 119 6.34 3.40 -5.17
C VAL A 119 5.54 4.64 -4.80
N HIS A 120 4.50 4.44 -3.99
CA HIS A 120 3.65 5.50 -3.46
C HIS A 120 3.67 5.47 -1.93
N PHE A 121 3.77 6.66 -1.33
CA PHE A 121 3.72 6.84 0.12
C PHE A 121 2.42 7.48 0.55
#